data_35c5a96c90ac77f6e27aca1e5f36de5c
#
_entry.id   35c5a96c90ac77f6e27aca1e5f36de5c
#
_cell.length_a   1.000
_cell.length_b   1.000
_cell.length_c   1.000
_cell.angle_alpha   90.00
_cell.angle_beta   90.00
_cell.angle_gamma   90.00
#
_symmetry.space_group_name_H-M   'P 1'
#
loop_
_entity.id
_entity.type
_entity.pdbx_description
1 polymer ?
#
loop_
_entity_poly.entity_id
_entity_poly.type
_entity_poly.pdbx_seq_one_letter_code
_entity_poly.pdbx_strand_id
1 'polypeptide(L)'
;MGFYERTFMEGTRGTMAVDWEERIDVRRLREERKERALERMRAAGLGSMLLVDDPNIRYVTGLAMTGGSGADHYSLLLEDGSVVHWDTADHASNQRFNCPWLTDVRYACPGLGNVPRASGSDSARRFLLDKMAETVVDALDEYGLKGEPMGIDVGNAGLAGAFDRRGIDVRREECSAAMEDARKVKTRDEIECLRTVAAICEAGFQAIKEGAKPGMRESEVWGEATRELWRHGAMVQGGYLTSGPNTWPKHQANTTDRLIRPGDLVYADFYNIGYLGYRSCYYRTFSVGEPTEAQAAAYETARDNLYAVLERIEPGATTDEIAAAFPDREGEHMDWYGADEHWEMTTNHWAHGLGLQLYEVPLVWRGISPDHPIEIEEGMTMAVETQEPADRQGVRVEEMVVVRENGVEILSQWPVEEITVIDR
;
A
#
# COMPACT_ATOMS: atom_id res chain seq x y z
N MET A 1 26.50 -9.24 -16.27
CA MET A 1 25.62 -9.39 -15.11
C MET A 1 26.41 -9.95 -13.95
N GLY A 2 26.59 -9.20 -12.87
CA GLY A 2 27.35 -9.64 -11.70
C GLY A 2 26.59 -10.66 -10.87
N PHE A 3 27.27 -11.44 -10.04
CA PHE A 3 26.70 -12.42 -9.12
C PHE A 3 25.58 -11.82 -8.25
N TYR A 4 25.77 -10.60 -7.79
CA TYR A 4 24.82 -9.89 -6.93
C TYR A 4 23.55 -9.43 -7.66
N GLU A 5 23.67 -9.05 -8.93
CA GLU A 5 22.51 -8.69 -9.75
C GLU A 5 21.54 -9.87 -9.89
N ARG A 6 22.07 -11.10 -10.00
CA ARG A 6 21.24 -12.32 -10.02
C ARG A 6 20.69 -12.71 -8.65
N THR A 7 21.49 -12.56 -7.60
CA THR A 7 21.13 -13.08 -6.27
C THR A 7 20.08 -12.23 -5.56
N PHE A 8 20.08 -10.91 -5.81
CA PHE A 8 19.22 -9.99 -5.06
C PHE A 8 18.07 -9.39 -5.86
N MET A 9 18.14 -9.44 -7.19
CA MET A 9 17.19 -8.71 -8.03
C MET A 9 16.44 -9.57 -9.06
N GLU A 10 16.92 -10.75 -9.37
CA GLU A 10 16.24 -11.67 -10.31
C GLU A 10 15.57 -12.86 -9.62
N GLY A 11 15.66 -12.92 -8.28
CA GLY A 11 15.25 -14.09 -7.51
C GLY A 11 16.22 -15.27 -7.66
N THR A 12 16.12 -16.25 -6.79
CA THR A 12 16.82 -17.53 -6.91
C THR A 12 15.93 -18.49 -7.66
N ARG A 13 16.40 -19.01 -8.80
CA ARG A 13 15.65 -20.00 -9.56
C ARG A 13 15.74 -21.35 -8.88
N GLY A 14 14.61 -21.95 -8.56
CA GLY A 14 14.54 -23.33 -8.11
C GLY A 14 14.92 -24.31 -9.23
N THR A 15 15.39 -25.48 -8.84
CA THR A 15 15.83 -26.51 -9.80
C THR A 15 14.70 -27.04 -10.68
N MET A 16 13.46 -26.91 -10.25
CA MET A 16 12.28 -27.37 -10.99
C MET A 16 11.58 -26.26 -11.78
N ALA A 17 12.12 -25.04 -11.78
CA ALA A 17 11.54 -23.85 -12.43
C ALA A 17 10.06 -23.62 -12.04
N VAL A 18 9.72 -23.90 -10.78
CA VAL A 18 8.39 -23.72 -10.21
C VAL A 18 8.34 -22.59 -9.17
N ASP A 19 9.47 -21.91 -8.98
CA ASP A 19 9.55 -20.77 -8.07
C ASP A 19 8.65 -19.65 -8.59
N TRP A 20 7.82 -19.16 -7.72
CA TRP A 20 6.84 -18.11 -8.04
C TRP A 20 7.49 -16.77 -8.34
N GLU A 21 8.69 -16.50 -7.82
CA GLU A 21 9.52 -15.36 -8.18
C GLU A 21 9.87 -15.30 -9.66
N GLU A 22 9.92 -16.44 -10.35
CA GLU A 22 10.16 -16.48 -11.79
C GLU A 22 9.02 -15.85 -12.63
N ARG A 23 7.85 -15.63 -12.04
CA ARG A 23 6.73 -14.96 -12.70
C ARG A 23 6.95 -13.46 -12.84
N ILE A 24 7.83 -12.88 -12.00
CA ILE A 24 8.11 -11.45 -11.93
C ILE A 24 9.45 -11.18 -12.60
N ASP A 25 9.44 -10.46 -13.70
CA ASP A 25 10.64 -9.92 -14.30
C ASP A 25 10.96 -8.56 -13.65
N VAL A 26 11.79 -8.57 -12.60
CA VAL A 26 12.14 -7.37 -11.83
C VAL A 26 12.88 -6.31 -12.65
N ARG A 27 13.53 -6.71 -13.74
CA ARG A 27 14.16 -5.77 -14.66
C ARG A 27 13.10 -5.02 -15.46
N ARG A 28 12.20 -5.74 -16.11
CA ARG A 28 11.06 -5.16 -16.85
C ARG A 28 10.19 -4.32 -15.92
N LEU A 29 9.85 -4.82 -14.73
CA LEU A 29 9.11 -4.11 -13.71
C LEU A 29 9.70 -2.73 -13.42
N ARG A 30 11.02 -2.66 -13.23
CA ARG A 30 11.75 -1.40 -12.97
C ARG A 30 11.74 -0.46 -14.16
N GLU A 31 12.02 -1.00 -15.35
CA GLU A 31 12.11 -0.22 -16.59
C GLU A 31 10.76 0.38 -16.97
N GLU A 32 9.69 -0.41 -16.98
CA GLU A 32 8.32 0.05 -17.30
C GLU A 32 7.81 1.11 -16.32
N ARG A 33 8.02 0.92 -15.01
CA ARG A 33 7.63 1.92 -14.01
C ARG A 33 8.36 3.25 -14.19
N LYS A 34 9.67 3.20 -14.35
CA LYS A 34 10.46 4.42 -14.58
C LYS A 34 10.02 5.14 -15.86
N GLU A 35 9.77 4.40 -16.94
CA GLU A 35 9.31 4.98 -18.19
C GLU A 35 7.96 5.67 -18.06
N ARG A 36 6.99 5.06 -17.37
CA ARG A 36 5.70 5.68 -17.07
C ARG A 36 5.85 6.96 -16.24
N ALA A 37 6.66 6.94 -15.19
CA ALA A 37 6.91 8.13 -14.38
C ALA A 37 7.51 9.26 -15.24
N LEU A 38 8.43 8.92 -16.13
CA LEU A 38 9.08 9.87 -17.05
C LEU A 38 8.09 10.45 -18.07
N GLU A 39 7.22 9.63 -18.64
CA GLU A 39 6.13 10.10 -19.53
C GLU A 39 5.20 11.09 -18.83
N ARG A 40 4.76 10.76 -17.61
CA ARG A 40 3.87 11.63 -16.81
C ARG A 40 4.56 12.91 -16.36
N MET A 41 5.82 12.84 -15.97
CA MET A 41 6.65 14.00 -15.68
C MET A 41 6.70 14.98 -16.86
N ARG A 42 6.99 14.46 -18.06
CA ARG A 42 7.04 15.27 -19.29
C ARG A 42 5.67 15.85 -19.65
N ALA A 43 4.61 15.06 -19.54
CA ALA A 43 3.24 15.51 -19.78
C ALA A 43 2.80 16.62 -18.81
N ALA A 44 3.32 16.61 -17.59
CA ALA A 44 3.11 17.66 -16.57
C ALA A 44 3.99 18.91 -16.80
N GLY A 45 4.86 18.92 -17.81
CA GLY A 45 5.76 20.03 -18.11
C GLY A 45 6.87 20.21 -17.08
N LEU A 46 7.29 19.13 -16.42
CA LEU A 46 8.37 19.15 -15.44
C LEU A 46 9.68 18.71 -16.09
N GLY A 47 10.77 19.45 -15.86
CA GLY A 47 12.12 19.08 -16.27
C GLY A 47 12.75 18.03 -15.35
N SER A 48 12.27 17.94 -14.12
CA SER A 48 12.71 16.93 -13.13
C SER A 48 11.67 16.70 -12.04
N MET A 49 11.78 15.57 -11.32
CA MET A 49 10.98 15.29 -10.12
C MET A 49 11.88 14.87 -8.95
N LEU A 50 11.86 15.65 -7.87
CA LEU A 50 12.46 15.28 -6.59
C LEU A 50 11.46 14.42 -5.82
N LEU A 51 11.78 13.15 -5.67
CA LEU A 51 10.98 12.13 -4.99
C LEU A 51 11.56 11.88 -3.60
N VAL A 52 10.72 12.04 -2.60
CA VAL A 52 11.04 11.86 -1.17
C VAL A 52 10.15 10.80 -0.55
N ASP A 53 8.96 10.58 -1.11
CA ASP A 53 8.06 9.52 -0.68
C ASP A 53 8.57 8.15 -1.15
N ASP A 54 8.73 7.24 -0.19
CA ASP A 54 9.29 5.90 -0.41
C ASP A 54 8.67 5.12 -1.58
N PRO A 55 7.33 5.05 -1.74
CA PRO A 55 6.70 4.41 -2.88
C PRO A 55 7.14 5.00 -4.23
N ASN A 56 7.26 6.33 -4.31
CA ASN A 56 7.69 7.00 -5.54
C ASN A 56 9.17 6.76 -5.84
N ILE A 57 10.04 6.81 -4.81
CA ILE A 57 11.45 6.44 -4.95
C ILE A 57 11.57 5.01 -5.47
N ARG A 58 10.85 4.06 -4.84
CA ARG A 58 10.85 2.67 -5.27
C ARG A 58 10.31 2.50 -6.70
N TYR A 59 9.24 3.20 -7.04
CA TYR A 59 8.64 3.14 -8.37
C TYR A 59 9.66 3.46 -9.47
N VAL A 60 10.42 4.53 -9.27
CA VAL A 60 11.40 5.02 -10.25
C VAL A 60 12.72 4.26 -10.21
N THR A 61 13.19 3.88 -9.00
CA THR A 61 14.52 3.32 -8.82
C THR A 61 14.54 1.79 -8.76
N GLY A 62 13.45 1.16 -8.33
CA GLY A 62 13.43 -0.27 -8.01
C GLY A 62 14.17 -0.63 -6.72
N LEU A 63 14.58 0.34 -5.90
CA LEU A 63 15.25 0.10 -4.64
C LEU A 63 14.37 -0.68 -3.68
N ALA A 64 14.95 -1.68 -3.03
CA ALA A 64 14.34 -2.27 -1.86
C ALA A 64 14.42 -1.25 -0.72
N MET A 65 13.26 -0.99 -0.09
CA MET A 65 13.22 -0.10 1.06
C MET A 65 14.14 -0.63 2.14
N THR A 66 15.15 0.12 2.48
CA THR A 66 15.89 -0.13 3.70
C THR A 66 15.01 0.41 4.81
N GLY A 67 14.58 -0.45 5.74
CA GLY A 67 13.70 -0.10 6.86
C GLY A 67 14.32 0.94 7.79
N GLY A 68 14.71 2.05 7.23
CA GLY A 68 15.38 3.17 7.86
C GLY A 68 14.39 4.20 8.40
N SER A 69 14.92 5.28 8.78
CA SER A 69 14.33 6.37 9.49
C SER A 69 13.38 7.27 8.65
N GLY A 70 12.89 6.82 7.51
CA GLY A 70 11.99 7.58 6.63
C GLY A 70 12.53 8.97 6.23
N ALA A 71 12.48 9.29 4.95
CA ALA A 71 12.91 10.58 4.39
C ALA A 71 14.40 10.98 4.61
N ASP A 72 15.27 10.01 4.98
CA ASP A 72 16.72 10.22 5.01
C ASP A 72 17.37 9.91 3.64
N HIS A 73 16.59 9.48 2.67
CA HIS A 73 16.96 9.26 1.27
C HIS A 73 15.97 9.94 0.33
N TYR A 74 16.40 10.28 -0.87
CA TYR A 74 15.59 10.92 -1.89
C TYR A 74 16.21 10.70 -3.28
N SER A 75 15.39 10.82 -4.31
CA SER A 75 15.83 10.64 -5.69
C SER A 75 15.37 11.79 -6.56
N LEU A 76 16.17 12.16 -7.54
CA LEU A 76 15.83 13.14 -8.56
C LEU A 76 15.75 12.41 -9.91
N LEU A 77 14.55 12.28 -10.46
CA LEU A 77 14.33 11.82 -11.83
C LEU A 77 14.50 13.00 -12.77
N LEU A 78 15.32 12.83 -13.79
CA LEU A 78 15.66 13.85 -14.78
C LEU A 78 14.96 13.59 -16.11
N GLU A 79 14.80 14.61 -16.95
CA GLU A 79 14.09 14.55 -18.23
C GLU A 79 14.65 13.50 -19.21
N ASP A 80 15.95 13.22 -19.14
CA ASP A 80 16.62 12.20 -19.96
C ASP A 80 16.42 10.76 -19.44
N GLY A 81 15.72 10.58 -18.31
CA GLY A 81 15.50 9.32 -17.62
C GLY A 81 16.64 8.91 -16.68
N SER A 82 17.66 9.74 -16.52
CA SER A 82 18.69 9.55 -15.50
C SER A 82 18.09 9.77 -14.10
N VAL A 83 18.67 9.08 -13.10
CA VAL A 83 18.25 9.22 -11.71
C VAL A 83 19.49 9.49 -10.86
N VAL A 84 19.44 10.59 -10.12
CA VAL A 84 20.39 10.87 -9.03
C VAL A 84 19.73 10.40 -7.73
N HIS A 85 20.38 9.53 -7.00
CA HIS A 85 19.87 9.00 -5.74
C HIS A 85 20.79 9.40 -4.58
N TRP A 86 20.22 9.96 -3.54
CA TRP A 86 20.92 10.25 -2.30
C TRP A 86 20.47 9.33 -1.18
N ASP A 87 21.43 8.76 -0.46
CA ASP A 87 21.15 7.93 0.70
C ASP A 87 22.20 8.17 1.80
N THR A 88 21.93 7.73 3.02
CA THR A 88 22.89 7.83 4.11
C THR A 88 24.16 7.04 3.80
N ALA A 89 25.28 7.39 4.46
CA ALA A 89 26.62 6.91 4.07
C ALA A 89 26.71 5.39 3.88
N ASP A 90 26.18 4.61 4.83
CA ASP A 90 26.22 3.15 4.77
C ASP A 90 25.31 2.60 3.66
N HIS A 91 24.11 3.13 3.56
CA HIS A 91 23.13 2.71 2.55
C HIS A 91 23.58 3.11 1.14
N ALA A 92 24.08 4.32 0.94
CA ALA A 92 24.61 4.76 -0.36
C ALA A 92 25.72 3.83 -0.87
N SER A 93 26.61 3.37 0.00
CA SER A 93 27.64 2.40 -0.33
C SER A 93 27.04 1.05 -0.76
N ASN A 94 26.02 0.58 -0.03
CA ASN A 94 25.30 -0.64 -0.36
C ASN A 94 24.52 -0.51 -1.67
N GLN A 95 23.86 0.65 -1.92
CA GLN A 95 23.10 0.87 -3.15
C GLN A 95 24.02 0.87 -4.39
N ARG A 96 25.18 1.50 -4.33
CA ARG A 96 26.17 1.45 -5.42
C ARG A 96 26.58 0.03 -5.79
N PHE A 97 26.61 -0.85 -4.80
CA PHE A 97 26.99 -2.24 -4.98
C PHE A 97 25.82 -3.13 -5.46
N ASN A 98 24.67 -2.98 -4.83
CA ASN A 98 23.50 -3.85 -5.05
C ASN A 98 22.62 -3.39 -6.20
N CYS A 99 22.68 -2.11 -6.58
CA CYS A 99 21.83 -1.50 -7.58
C CYS A 99 22.66 -0.89 -8.73
N PRO A 100 23.39 -1.72 -9.51
CA PRO A 100 24.32 -1.25 -10.55
C PRO A 100 23.65 -0.49 -11.71
N TRP A 101 22.30 -0.51 -11.79
CA TRP A 101 21.52 0.31 -12.72
C TRP A 101 21.37 1.76 -12.27
N LEU A 102 21.65 2.09 -10.99
CA LEU A 102 21.74 3.45 -10.48
C LEU A 102 23.19 3.92 -10.61
N THR A 103 23.46 4.71 -11.61
CA THR A 103 24.82 5.14 -11.95
C THR A 103 25.28 6.35 -11.14
N ASP A 104 24.35 7.14 -10.61
CA ASP A 104 24.64 8.31 -9.76
C ASP A 104 24.01 8.15 -8.38
N VAL A 105 24.78 7.62 -7.43
CA VAL A 105 24.38 7.47 -6.04
C VAL A 105 25.30 8.32 -5.16
N ARG A 106 24.70 9.25 -4.41
CA ARG A 106 25.41 10.26 -3.60
C ARG A 106 25.10 10.12 -2.11
N TYR A 107 25.89 10.76 -1.26
CA TYR A 107 25.58 10.82 0.17
C TYR A 107 24.49 11.88 0.44
N ALA A 108 23.44 11.46 1.14
CA ALA A 108 22.35 12.34 1.51
C ALA A 108 22.73 13.34 2.59
N CYS A 109 22.22 14.57 2.46
CA CYS A 109 22.02 15.44 3.60
C CYS A 109 20.61 15.18 4.14
N PRO A 110 20.41 14.67 5.36
CA PRO A 110 19.10 14.34 5.89
C PRO A 110 18.35 15.62 6.28
N GLY A 111 17.68 16.25 5.30
CA GLY A 111 16.89 17.46 5.51
C GLY A 111 15.49 17.21 6.07
N LEU A 112 14.96 16.01 5.84
CA LEU A 112 13.66 15.55 6.29
C LEU A 112 13.84 14.31 7.19
N GLY A 113 12.76 13.91 7.89
CA GLY A 113 12.77 12.68 8.67
C GLY A 113 13.26 12.83 10.12
N ASN A 114 13.93 11.78 10.62
CA ASN A 114 14.23 11.66 12.05
C ASN A 114 15.45 12.46 12.50
N VAL A 115 16.46 12.62 11.65
CA VAL A 115 17.70 13.37 12.00
C VAL A 115 17.42 14.83 12.28
N PRO A 116 16.70 15.59 11.41
CA PRO A 116 16.26 16.95 11.73
C PRO A 116 15.40 17.04 12.98
N ARG A 117 14.51 16.06 13.19
CA ARG A 117 13.68 15.99 14.39
C ARG A 117 14.53 15.86 15.65
N ALA A 118 15.49 14.93 15.63
CA ALA A 118 16.40 14.68 16.74
C ALA A 118 17.36 15.81 17.03
N SER A 119 17.57 16.73 16.07
CA SER A 119 18.44 17.90 16.28
C SER A 119 17.95 18.88 17.36
N GLY A 120 16.64 18.82 17.71
CA GLY A 120 16.04 19.60 18.80
C GLY A 120 16.01 21.13 18.60
N SER A 121 16.43 21.64 17.45
CA SER A 121 16.60 23.06 17.17
C SER A 121 16.06 23.45 15.80
N ASP A 122 15.26 24.50 15.75
CA ASP A 122 14.71 25.03 14.47
C ASP A 122 15.81 25.58 13.55
N SER A 123 16.88 26.12 14.13
CA SER A 123 18.03 26.58 13.35
C SER A 123 18.77 25.40 12.70
N ALA A 124 18.95 24.30 13.41
CA ALA A 124 19.53 23.07 12.86
C ALA A 124 18.66 22.44 11.80
N ARG A 125 17.34 22.39 12.01
CA ARG A 125 16.39 21.90 10.99
C ARG A 125 16.47 22.70 9.72
N ARG A 126 16.43 24.04 9.81
CA ARG A 126 16.59 24.92 8.64
C ARG A 126 17.93 24.72 7.95
N PHE A 127 19.02 24.61 8.70
CA PHE A 127 20.34 24.33 8.15
C PHE A 127 20.35 23.02 7.34
N LEU A 128 19.77 21.94 7.85
CA LEU A 128 19.72 20.65 7.17
C LEU A 128 18.85 20.70 5.90
N LEU A 129 17.70 21.39 5.95
CA LEU A 129 16.85 21.62 4.76
C LEU A 129 17.58 22.45 3.71
N ASP A 130 18.29 23.50 4.11
CA ASP A 130 19.09 24.32 3.18
C ASP A 130 20.21 23.50 2.54
N LYS A 131 20.87 22.61 3.29
CA LYS A 131 21.90 21.73 2.76
C LYS A 131 21.32 20.65 1.81
N MET A 132 20.17 20.08 2.13
CA MET A 132 19.47 19.17 1.23
C MET A 132 19.13 19.88 -0.09
N ALA A 133 18.54 21.07 -0.02
CA ALA A 133 18.21 21.85 -1.20
C ALA A 133 19.45 22.23 -2.03
N GLU A 134 20.56 22.58 -1.37
CA GLU A 134 21.85 22.86 -2.02
C GLU A 134 22.33 21.65 -2.85
N THR A 135 22.35 20.43 -2.27
CA THR A 135 22.79 19.23 -3.01
C THR A 135 21.91 18.89 -4.21
N VAL A 136 20.60 19.14 -4.14
CA VAL A 136 19.68 18.95 -5.25
C VAL A 136 19.90 20.01 -6.35
N VAL A 137 20.06 21.28 -5.95
CA VAL A 137 20.32 22.37 -6.92
C VAL A 137 21.66 22.21 -7.63
N ASP A 138 22.69 21.73 -6.93
CA ASP A 138 23.98 21.40 -7.54
C ASP A 138 23.80 20.30 -8.61
N ALA A 139 23.00 19.28 -8.35
CA ALA A 139 22.69 18.26 -9.33
C ALA A 139 21.91 18.83 -10.54
N LEU A 140 20.89 19.67 -10.30
CA LEU A 140 20.16 20.34 -11.38
C LEU A 140 21.09 21.19 -12.27
N ASP A 141 22.05 21.87 -11.68
CA ASP A 141 23.05 22.67 -12.40
C ASP A 141 24.00 21.78 -13.22
N GLU A 142 24.49 20.68 -12.64
CA GLU A 142 25.32 19.69 -13.32
C GLU A 142 24.64 19.08 -14.56
N TYR A 143 23.32 18.85 -14.49
CA TYR A 143 22.53 18.30 -15.60
C TYR A 143 21.87 19.39 -16.49
N GLY A 144 22.11 20.66 -16.21
CA GLY A 144 21.62 21.77 -17.03
C GLY A 144 20.12 22.06 -16.89
N LEU A 145 19.48 21.59 -15.81
CA LEU A 145 18.03 21.68 -15.57
C LEU A 145 17.61 22.71 -14.53
N LYS A 146 18.53 23.53 -14.04
CA LYS A 146 18.27 24.53 -12.98
C LYS A 146 17.21 25.56 -13.37
N GLY A 147 17.01 25.84 -14.64
CA GLY A 147 16.01 26.76 -15.17
C GLY A 147 14.64 26.14 -15.45
N GLU A 148 14.52 24.82 -15.34
CA GLU A 148 13.30 24.08 -15.62
C GLU A 148 12.47 23.87 -14.35
N PRO A 149 11.12 23.77 -14.47
CA PRO A 149 10.27 23.45 -13.33
C PRO A 149 10.64 22.09 -12.72
N MET A 150 10.78 22.03 -11.39
CA MET A 150 11.05 20.82 -10.63
C MET A 150 9.81 20.39 -9.86
N GLY A 151 9.31 19.19 -10.10
CA GLY A 151 8.29 18.55 -9.27
C GLY A 151 8.85 18.17 -7.90
N ILE A 152 8.00 18.16 -6.88
CA ILE A 152 8.30 17.58 -5.56
C ILE A 152 7.07 16.86 -5.01
N ASP A 153 7.22 15.63 -4.54
CA ASP A 153 6.11 14.79 -4.10
C ASP A 153 5.72 14.94 -2.61
N VAL A 154 6.42 15.79 -1.86
CA VAL A 154 6.13 16.04 -0.44
C VAL A 154 5.79 17.49 -0.15
N GLY A 155 4.83 17.71 0.76
CA GLY A 155 4.46 19.03 1.26
C GLY A 155 5.31 19.44 2.45
N ASN A 156 6.42 20.16 2.23
CA ASN A 156 7.23 20.73 3.29
C ASN A 156 7.57 22.19 3.00
N ALA A 157 6.94 23.12 3.72
CA ALA A 157 7.11 24.55 3.51
C ALA A 157 8.56 25.02 3.72
N GLY A 158 9.31 24.40 4.63
CA GLY A 158 10.72 24.72 4.87
C GLY A 158 11.60 24.37 3.69
N LEU A 159 11.38 23.18 3.10
CA LEU A 159 12.09 22.72 1.91
C LEU A 159 11.71 23.55 0.67
N ALA A 160 10.41 23.80 0.47
CA ALA A 160 9.94 24.65 -0.62
C ALA A 160 10.56 26.06 -0.53
N GLY A 161 10.59 26.66 0.66
CA GLY A 161 11.26 27.94 0.87
C GLY A 161 12.78 27.90 0.68
N ALA A 162 13.43 26.73 0.90
CA ALA A 162 14.86 26.58 0.63
C ALA A 162 15.16 26.54 -0.88
N PHE A 163 14.28 25.95 -1.69
CA PHE A 163 14.35 25.97 -3.16
C PHE A 163 14.01 27.34 -3.74
N ASP A 164 12.95 27.99 -3.22
CA ASP A 164 12.55 29.35 -3.65
C ASP A 164 13.70 30.35 -3.49
N ARG A 165 14.40 30.34 -2.34
CA ARG A 165 15.61 31.17 -2.14
C ARG A 165 16.74 30.90 -3.12
N ARG A 166 16.73 29.78 -3.83
CA ARG A 166 17.70 29.37 -4.85
C ARG A 166 17.17 29.55 -6.26
N GLY A 167 15.99 30.13 -6.41
CA GLY A 167 15.36 30.44 -7.70
C GLY A 167 14.84 29.19 -8.45
N ILE A 168 14.51 28.12 -7.74
CA ILE A 168 13.93 26.90 -8.32
C ILE A 168 12.40 27.03 -8.32
N ASP A 169 11.79 26.84 -9.49
CA ASP A 169 10.34 26.76 -9.67
C ASP A 169 9.86 25.37 -9.22
N VAL A 170 9.28 25.29 -8.02
CA VAL A 170 8.82 24.03 -7.43
C VAL A 170 7.33 23.81 -7.71
N ARG A 171 6.99 22.65 -8.28
CA ARG A 171 5.65 22.24 -8.67
C ARG A 171 5.22 20.98 -7.91
N ARG A 172 4.45 21.14 -6.83
CA ARG A 172 4.04 20.01 -5.99
C ARG A 172 2.82 19.29 -6.54
N GLU A 173 1.78 20.01 -6.90
CA GLU A 173 0.51 19.42 -7.35
C GLU A 173 0.71 18.64 -8.65
N GLU A 174 1.46 19.18 -9.58
CA GLU A 174 1.80 18.54 -10.84
C GLU A 174 2.63 17.27 -10.63
N CYS A 175 3.56 17.27 -9.67
CA CYS A 175 4.35 16.08 -9.33
C CYS A 175 3.52 14.99 -8.68
N SER A 176 2.66 15.34 -7.72
CA SER A 176 1.76 14.39 -7.07
C SER A 176 0.82 13.74 -8.08
N ALA A 177 0.17 14.54 -8.92
CA ALA A 177 -0.72 14.06 -9.97
C ALA A 177 0.02 13.16 -10.99
N ALA A 178 1.24 13.52 -11.40
CA ALA A 178 2.03 12.73 -12.32
C ALA A 178 2.40 11.35 -11.73
N MET A 179 2.78 11.28 -10.46
CA MET A 179 3.13 10.02 -9.80
C MET A 179 1.91 9.16 -9.51
N GLU A 180 0.78 9.75 -9.11
CA GLU A 180 -0.48 9.05 -8.93
C GLU A 180 -0.97 8.45 -10.25
N ASP A 181 -0.94 9.23 -11.32
CA ASP A 181 -1.34 8.77 -12.66
C ASP A 181 -0.39 7.69 -13.23
N ALA A 182 0.92 7.76 -12.93
CA ALA A 182 1.87 6.73 -13.32
C ALA A 182 1.59 5.38 -12.62
N ARG A 183 1.11 5.41 -11.37
CA ARG A 183 0.91 4.22 -10.53
C ARG A 183 -0.50 3.62 -10.57
N LYS A 184 -1.52 4.39 -10.98
CA LYS A 184 -2.92 3.94 -10.91
C LYS A 184 -3.19 2.67 -11.72
N VAL A 185 -2.64 2.56 -12.93
CA VAL A 185 -2.76 1.38 -13.81
C VAL A 185 -1.50 0.52 -13.66
N LYS A 186 -1.64 -0.71 -13.21
CA LYS A 186 -0.52 -1.61 -12.91
C LYS A 186 0.01 -2.30 -14.18
N THR A 187 1.31 -2.48 -14.23
CA THR A 187 1.95 -3.33 -15.22
C THR A 187 1.71 -4.80 -14.89
N ARG A 188 2.03 -5.69 -15.82
CA ARG A 188 1.92 -7.14 -15.59
C ARG A 188 2.68 -7.60 -14.35
N ASP A 189 3.92 -7.14 -14.18
CA ASP A 189 4.76 -7.59 -13.06
C ASP A 189 4.33 -6.97 -11.73
N GLU A 190 3.72 -5.78 -11.73
CA GLU A 190 3.09 -5.20 -10.54
C GLU A 190 1.90 -6.04 -10.08
N ILE A 191 1.06 -6.51 -11.01
CA ILE A 191 -0.08 -7.39 -10.71
C ILE A 191 0.42 -8.73 -10.15
N GLU A 192 1.51 -9.29 -10.68
CA GLU A 192 2.09 -10.52 -10.12
C GLU A 192 2.67 -10.31 -8.72
N CYS A 193 3.20 -9.13 -8.39
CA CYS A 193 3.60 -8.79 -7.01
C CYS A 193 2.38 -8.77 -6.07
N LEU A 194 1.25 -8.18 -6.51
CA LEU A 194 0.01 -8.15 -5.73
C LEU A 194 -0.61 -9.54 -5.56
N ARG A 195 -0.60 -10.37 -6.60
CA ARG A 195 -1.02 -11.78 -6.53
C ARG A 195 -0.17 -12.57 -5.53
N THR A 196 1.12 -12.30 -5.55
CA THR A 196 2.09 -12.94 -4.66
C THR A 196 1.83 -12.56 -3.20
N VAL A 197 1.61 -11.28 -2.91
CA VAL A 197 1.33 -10.86 -1.52
C VAL A 197 -0.02 -11.39 -1.03
N ALA A 198 -1.04 -11.49 -1.90
CA ALA A 198 -2.31 -12.14 -1.55
C ALA A 198 -2.10 -13.60 -1.14
N ALA A 199 -1.35 -14.38 -1.93
CA ALA A 199 -1.02 -15.78 -1.62
C ALA A 199 -0.21 -15.92 -0.31
N ILE A 200 0.66 -14.96 0.02
CA ILE A 200 1.35 -14.93 1.31
C ILE A 200 0.36 -14.70 2.46
N CYS A 201 -0.60 -13.78 2.30
CA CYS A 201 -1.64 -13.55 3.30
C CYS A 201 -2.47 -14.82 3.54
N GLU A 202 -2.74 -15.61 2.51
CA GLU A 202 -3.47 -16.87 2.62
C GLU A 202 -2.72 -17.92 3.43
N ALA A 203 -1.38 -17.95 3.36
CA ALA A 203 -0.59 -18.77 4.27
C ALA A 203 -0.76 -18.32 5.74
N GLY A 204 -0.92 -17.02 5.99
CA GLY A 204 -1.27 -16.49 7.30
C GLY A 204 -2.68 -16.91 7.76
N PHE A 205 -3.68 -16.85 6.87
CA PHE A 205 -5.03 -17.35 7.17
C PHE A 205 -5.04 -18.86 7.45
N GLN A 206 -4.27 -19.64 6.71
CA GLN A 206 -4.11 -21.06 6.97
C GLN A 206 -3.51 -21.32 8.36
N ALA A 207 -2.51 -20.55 8.75
CA ALA A 207 -1.93 -20.66 10.10
C ALA A 207 -2.94 -20.31 11.20
N ILE A 208 -3.81 -19.31 10.98
CA ILE A 208 -4.90 -18.99 11.91
C ILE A 208 -5.89 -20.16 12.00
N LYS A 209 -6.35 -20.68 10.83
CA LYS A 209 -7.31 -21.78 10.77
C LYS A 209 -6.82 -23.03 11.51
N GLU A 210 -5.57 -23.40 11.33
CA GLU A 210 -4.99 -24.61 11.91
C GLU A 210 -4.50 -24.43 13.34
N GLY A 211 -3.98 -23.24 13.66
CA GLY A 211 -3.29 -22.96 14.92
C GLY A 211 -4.18 -22.37 16.03
N ALA A 212 -5.18 -21.58 15.67
CA ALA A 212 -6.02 -20.92 16.66
C ALA A 212 -6.88 -21.92 17.44
N LYS A 213 -6.96 -21.72 18.77
CA LYS A 213 -7.79 -22.55 19.66
C LYS A 213 -8.40 -21.69 20.75
N PRO A 214 -9.57 -22.09 21.26
CA PRO A 214 -10.12 -21.47 22.46
C PRO A 214 -9.12 -21.48 23.63
N GLY A 215 -9.00 -20.35 24.32
CA GLY A 215 -8.05 -20.15 25.40
C GLY A 215 -6.69 -19.59 24.99
N MET A 216 -6.37 -19.52 23.70
CA MET A 216 -5.21 -18.77 23.22
C MET A 216 -5.49 -17.26 23.24
N ARG A 217 -4.44 -16.47 23.34
CA ARG A 217 -4.53 -15.01 23.19
C ARG A 217 -4.58 -14.61 21.72
N GLU A 218 -5.24 -13.51 21.41
CA GLU A 218 -5.19 -12.89 20.06
C GLU A 218 -3.72 -12.73 19.60
N SER A 219 -2.85 -12.26 20.50
CA SER A 219 -1.42 -12.06 20.21
C SER A 219 -0.63 -13.35 19.93
N GLU A 220 -1.03 -14.48 20.54
CA GLU A 220 -0.40 -15.76 20.26
C GLU A 220 -0.75 -16.25 18.86
N VAL A 221 -2.03 -16.17 18.49
CA VAL A 221 -2.50 -16.55 17.14
C VAL A 221 -1.94 -15.63 16.08
N TRP A 222 -1.90 -14.33 16.34
CA TRP A 222 -1.28 -13.35 15.44
C TRP A 222 0.22 -13.59 15.24
N GLY A 223 0.92 -13.97 16.32
CA GLY A 223 2.34 -14.34 16.26
C GLY A 223 2.60 -15.52 15.32
N GLU A 224 1.75 -16.55 15.35
CA GLU A 224 1.86 -17.70 14.43
C GLU A 224 1.57 -17.29 12.98
N ALA A 225 0.52 -16.51 12.74
CA ALA A 225 0.21 -16.01 11.42
C ALA A 225 1.35 -15.17 10.83
N THR A 226 1.87 -14.22 11.59
CA THR A 226 2.98 -13.35 11.14
C THR A 226 4.27 -14.12 10.91
N ARG A 227 4.53 -15.20 11.66
CA ARG A 227 5.66 -16.10 11.40
C ARG A 227 5.58 -16.69 9.99
N GLU A 228 4.39 -17.12 9.55
CA GLU A 228 4.21 -17.66 8.20
C GLU A 228 4.40 -16.58 7.13
N LEU A 229 3.90 -15.37 7.34
CA LEU A 229 4.14 -14.25 6.42
C LEU A 229 5.64 -14.00 6.21
N TRP A 230 6.43 -13.97 7.30
CA TRP A 230 7.88 -13.81 7.22
C TRP A 230 8.58 -14.99 6.55
N ARG A 231 8.11 -16.22 6.78
CA ARG A 231 8.67 -17.42 6.12
C ARG A 231 8.55 -17.37 4.61
N HIS A 232 7.51 -16.72 4.10
CA HIS A 232 7.25 -16.55 2.67
C HIS A 232 7.82 -15.24 2.10
N GLY A 233 8.71 -14.57 2.84
CA GLY A 233 9.45 -13.41 2.36
C GLY A 233 8.70 -12.08 2.39
N ALA A 234 7.55 -12.02 3.08
CA ALA A 234 6.83 -10.77 3.22
C ALA A 234 7.51 -9.82 4.22
N MET A 235 7.35 -8.53 3.99
CA MET A 235 7.59 -7.49 4.99
C MET A 235 6.28 -7.20 5.73
N VAL A 236 6.22 -7.49 7.02
CA VAL A 236 5.05 -7.20 7.87
C VAL A 236 5.20 -5.80 8.46
N GLN A 237 4.42 -4.85 8.00
CA GLN A 237 4.43 -3.46 8.47
C GLN A 237 3.11 -3.02 9.09
N GLY A 238 2.10 -3.87 9.02
CA GLY A 238 0.76 -3.63 9.54
C GLY A 238 0.03 -4.93 9.83
N GLY A 239 -1.28 -4.87 9.85
CA GLY A 239 -2.15 -5.99 10.14
C GLY A 239 -2.42 -6.20 11.63
N TYR A 240 -3.50 -6.91 11.91
CA TYR A 240 -3.90 -7.28 13.27
C TYR A 240 -4.92 -8.42 13.24
N LEU A 241 -5.10 -9.04 14.40
CA LEU A 241 -6.16 -10.00 14.67
C LEU A 241 -6.94 -9.56 15.90
N THR A 242 -8.26 -9.62 15.82
CA THR A 242 -9.15 -9.29 16.91
C THR A 242 -10.27 -10.32 17.02
N SER A 243 -10.91 -10.44 18.17
CA SER A 243 -11.89 -11.51 18.43
C SER A 243 -13.08 -11.06 19.26
N GLY A 244 -14.19 -11.74 19.07
CA GLY A 244 -15.42 -11.55 19.84
C GLY A 244 -15.92 -10.10 19.82
N PRO A 245 -16.23 -9.47 20.97
CA PRO A 245 -16.77 -8.12 21.00
C PRO A 245 -15.83 -7.04 20.50
N ASN A 246 -14.53 -7.35 20.25
CA ASN A 246 -13.60 -6.41 19.66
C ASN A 246 -13.75 -6.33 18.12
N THR A 247 -14.56 -7.21 17.52
CA THR A 247 -14.81 -7.20 16.06
C THR A 247 -15.88 -6.20 15.66
N TRP A 248 -16.74 -5.76 16.61
CA TRP A 248 -17.87 -4.85 16.39
C TRP A 248 -18.40 -4.24 17.69
N PRO A 249 -18.96 -3.01 17.71
CA PRO A 249 -18.96 -2.01 16.64
C PRO A 249 -17.59 -1.34 16.45
N LYS A 250 -16.80 -1.31 17.51
CA LYS A 250 -15.44 -0.78 17.49
C LYS A 250 -14.50 -1.93 17.16
N HIS A 251 -14.23 -2.12 15.89
CA HIS A 251 -13.13 -3.01 15.59
C HIS A 251 -11.85 -2.43 16.19
N GLN A 252 -11.24 -3.21 17.04
CA GLN A 252 -9.98 -2.81 17.63
C GLN A 252 -8.86 -3.11 16.63
N ALA A 253 -8.33 -2.06 16.01
CA ALA A 253 -7.24 -2.16 15.03
C ALA A 253 -5.88 -2.50 15.68
N ASN A 254 -5.89 -3.29 16.74
CA ASN A 254 -4.72 -3.78 17.43
C ASN A 254 -5.00 -5.15 18.02
N THR A 255 -4.09 -6.07 17.81
CA THR A 255 -4.08 -7.36 18.47
C THR A 255 -3.84 -7.19 19.97
N THR A 256 -4.65 -7.83 20.80
CA THR A 256 -4.60 -7.71 22.26
C THR A 256 -4.18 -9.02 22.93
N ASP A 257 -4.16 -9.02 24.25
CA ASP A 257 -3.99 -10.21 25.08
C ASP A 257 -5.32 -10.90 25.46
N ARG A 258 -6.44 -10.51 24.82
CA ARG A 258 -7.74 -11.15 25.02
C ARG A 258 -7.66 -12.63 24.68
N LEU A 259 -8.26 -13.47 25.54
CA LEU A 259 -8.42 -14.89 25.27
C LEU A 259 -9.58 -15.13 24.29
N ILE A 260 -9.31 -15.86 23.22
CA ILE A 260 -10.30 -16.32 22.25
C ILE A 260 -11.21 -17.36 22.91
N ARG A 261 -12.50 -17.27 22.67
CA ARG A 261 -13.52 -18.11 23.31
C ARG A 261 -14.35 -18.87 22.28
N PRO A 262 -14.94 -20.02 22.64
CA PRO A 262 -15.92 -20.67 21.79
C PRO A 262 -17.09 -19.73 21.46
N GLY A 263 -17.49 -19.66 20.18
CA GLY A 263 -18.53 -18.77 19.68
C GLY A 263 -18.05 -17.36 19.33
N ASP A 264 -16.76 -17.06 19.53
CA ASP A 264 -16.19 -15.80 19.02
C ASP A 264 -16.10 -15.85 17.49
N LEU A 265 -16.37 -14.71 16.85
CA LEU A 265 -15.80 -14.41 15.56
C LEU A 265 -14.35 -13.95 15.74
N VAL A 266 -13.49 -14.35 14.83
CA VAL A 266 -12.09 -13.90 14.77
C VAL A 266 -11.92 -13.19 13.42
N TYR A 267 -11.53 -11.96 13.46
CA TYR A 267 -11.25 -11.13 12.30
C TYR A 267 -9.74 -10.92 12.18
N ALA A 268 -9.19 -11.26 11.05
CA ALA A 268 -7.78 -11.04 10.76
C ALA A 268 -7.64 -10.17 9.52
N ASP A 269 -6.89 -9.09 9.66
CA ASP A 269 -6.62 -8.12 8.63
C ASP A 269 -5.12 -8.08 8.31
N PHE A 270 -4.78 -8.48 7.09
CA PHE A 270 -3.43 -8.41 6.56
C PHE A 270 -3.25 -7.17 5.68
N TYR A 271 -3.45 -5.98 6.24
CA TYR A 271 -3.10 -4.74 5.57
C TYR A 271 -1.61 -4.42 5.70
N ASN A 272 -1.03 -3.75 4.73
CA ASN A 272 0.40 -3.41 4.70
C ASN A 272 1.36 -4.60 4.86
N ILE A 273 0.94 -5.79 4.45
CA ILE A 273 1.88 -6.88 4.22
C ILE A 273 2.52 -6.64 2.85
N GLY A 274 3.83 -6.62 2.79
CA GLY A 274 4.56 -6.20 1.59
C GLY A 274 5.33 -7.33 0.92
N TYR A 275 5.23 -7.42 -0.41
CA TYR A 275 6.13 -8.23 -1.23
C TYR A 275 6.69 -7.36 -2.37
N LEU A 276 8.00 -7.29 -2.49
CA LEU A 276 8.70 -6.34 -3.39
C LEU A 276 8.16 -4.89 -3.28
N GLY A 277 7.61 -4.51 -2.11
CA GLY A 277 7.03 -3.22 -1.82
C GLY A 277 5.55 -3.08 -2.09
N TYR A 278 4.93 -3.98 -2.86
CA TYR A 278 3.49 -4.00 -3.11
C TYR A 278 2.76 -4.45 -1.86
N ARG A 279 1.67 -3.75 -1.54
CA ARG A 279 0.94 -3.90 -0.28
C ARG A 279 -0.31 -4.72 -0.46
N SER A 280 -0.64 -5.54 0.55
CA SER A 280 -1.96 -6.13 0.69
C SER A 280 -2.91 -5.21 1.45
N CYS A 281 -4.20 -5.36 1.18
CA CYS A 281 -5.31 -5.11 2.07
C CYS A 281 -6.24 -6.29 1.89
N TYR A 282 -6.27 -7.19 2.86
CA TYR A 282 -6.92 -8.48 2.69
C TYR A 282 -7.31 -9.05 4.04
N TYR A 283 -8.59 -9.13 4.29
CA TYR A 283 -9.09 -9.67 5.53
C TYR A 283 -10.17 -10.74 5.36
N ARG A 284 -10.27 -11.56 6.39
CA ARG A 284 -11.29 -12.60 6.52
C ARG A 284 -11.78 -12.71 7.96
N THR A 285 -13.01 -13.17 8.08
CA THR A 285 -13.63 -13.53 9.36
C THR A 285 -13.73 -15.03 9.49
N PHE A 286 -13.37 -15.54 10.67
CA PHE A 286 -13.45 -16.94 11.08
C PHE A 286 -14.46 -17.07 12.22
N SER A 287 -15.04 -18.26 12.41
CA SER A 287 -15.82 -18.56 13.59
C SER A 287 -15.12 -19.61 14.46
N VAL A 288 -15.16 -19.45 15.77
CA VAL A 288 -14.58 -20.43 16.72
C VAL A 288 -15.64 -21.46 17.11
N GLY A 289 -15.64 -22.58 16.43
CA GLY A 289 -16.71 -23.57 16.38
C GLY A 289 -17.81 -23.16 15.41
N GLU A 290 -18.89 -23.95 15.37
CA GLU A 290 -20.03 -23.67 14.47
C GLU A 290 -20.58 -22.24 14.68
N PRO A 291 -20.74 -21.45 13.61
CA PRO A 291 -21.30 -20.11 13.71
C PRO A 291 -22.78 -20.19 14.15
N THR A 292 -23.23 -19.19 14.87
CA THR A 292 -24.65 -19.00 15.14
C THR A 292 -25.40 -18.64 13.85
N GLU A 293 -26.74 -18.81 13.85
CA GLU A 293 -27.56 -18.38 12.69
C GLU A 293 -27.36 -16.89 12.37
N ALA A 294 -27.22 -16.04 13.37
CA ALA A 294 -26.97 -14.61 13.18
C ALA A 294 -25.58 -14.33 12.57
N GLN A 295 -24.55 -15.06 12.99
CA GLN A 295 -23.20 -14.94 12.44
C GLN A 295 -23.15 -15.41 10.98
N ALA A 296 -23.79 -16.54 10.68
CA ALA A 296 -23.87 -17.08 9.32
C ALA A 296 -24.62 -16.12 8.39
N ALA A 297 -25.80 -15.62 8.82
CA ALA A 297 -26.60 -14.68 8.03
C ALA A 297 -25.86 -13.34 7.80
N ALA A 298 -25.15 -12.83 8.80
CA ALA A 298 -24.33 -11.62 8.62
C ALA A 298 -23.18 -11.84 7.63
N TYR A 299 -22.56 -13.03 7.67
CA TYR A 299 -21.50 -13.39 6.73
C TYR A 299 -22.02 -13.46 5.28
N GLU A 300 -23.16 -14.13 5.07
CA GLU A 300 -23.82 -14.20 3.76
C GLU A 300 -24.17 -12.81 3.24
N THR A 301 -24.72 -11.95 4.08
CA THR A 301 -25.08 -10.57 3.71
C THR A 301 -23.82 -9.77 3.32
N ALA A 302 -22.75 -9.84 4.12
CA ALA A 302 -21.50 -9.14 3.82
C ALA A 302 -20.89 -9.62 2.48
N ARG A 303 -20.86 -10.94 2.27
CA ARG A 303 -20.40 -11.55 1.02
C ARG A 303 -21.23 -11.11 -0.19
N ASP A 304 -22.54 -11.19 -0.08
CA ASP A 304 -23.45 -10.87 -1.20
C ASP A 304 -23.36 -9.39 -1.56
N ASN A 305 -23.23 -8.51 -0.58
CA ASN A 305 -22.95 -7.08 -0.79
C ASN A 305 -21.60 -6.87 -1.51
N LEU A 306 -20.56 -7.59 -1.10
CA LEU A 306 -19.25 -7.52 -1.74
C LEU A 306 -19.33 -7.88 -3.22
N TYR A 307 -19.95 -9.01 -3.55
CA TYR A 307 -20.09 -9.44 -4.94
C TYR A 307 -20.97 -8.52 -5.78
N ALA A 308 -22.02 -7.96 -5.20
CA ALA A 308 -22.86 -6.97 -5.89
C ALA A 308 -22.05 -5.70 -6.28
N VAL A 309 -21.08 -5.31 -5.46
CA VAL A 309 -20.17 -4.20 -5.81
C VAL A 309 -19.15 -4.64 -6.86
N LEU A 310 -18.55 -5.83 -6.74
CA LEU A 310 -17.58 -6.35 -7.71
C LEU A 310 -18.17 -6.44 -9.12
N GLU A 311 -19.44 -6.78 -9.26
CA GLU A 311 -20.17 -6.80 -10.55
C GLU A 311 -20.32 -5.43 -11.23
N ARG A 312 -20.08 -4.33 -10.51
CA ARG A 312 -20.13 -2.96 -11.03
C ARG A 312 -18.78 -2.41 -11.47
N ILE A 313 -17.72 -3.14 -11.16
CA ILE A 313 -16.34 -2.70 -11.47
C ILE A 313 -15.97 -3.23 -12.85
N GLU A 314 -15.96 -2.35 -13.83
CA GLU A 314 -15.51 -2.62 -15.20
C GLU A 314 -14.89 -1.36 -15.80
N PRO A 315 -14.07 -1.45 -16.85
CA PRO A 315 -13.53 -0.28 -17.53
C PRO A 315 -14.62 0.65 -18.04
N GLY A 316 -14.48 1.95 -17.76
CA GLY A 316 -15.46 2.98 -18.11
C GLY A 316 -16.54 3.24 -17.05
N ALA A 317 -16.71 2.36 -16.06
CA ALA A 317 -17.52 2.66 -14.88
C ALA A 317 -16.87 3.79 -14.07
N THR A 318 -17.67 4.52 -13.28
CA THR A 318 -17.16 5.60 -12.44
C THR A 318 -17.28 5.26 -10.95
N THR A 319 -16.41 5.85 -10.13
CA THR A 319 -16.40 5.56 -8.69
C THR A 319 -17.68 5.92 -7.96
N ASP A 320 -18.47 6.87 -8.44
CA ASP A 320 -19.79 7.19 -7.89
C ASP A 320 -20.84 6.12 -8.21
N GLU A 321 -20.83 5.57 -9.43
CA GLU A 321 -21.70 4.45 -9.83
C GLU A 321 -21.39 3.20 -8.98
N ILE A 322 -20.12 2.90 -8.76
CA ILE A 322 -19.68 1.78 -7.91
C ILE A 322 -20.02 2.05 -6.44
N ALA A 323 -19.80 3.27 -5.95
CA ALA A 323 -20.12 3.66 -4.58
C ALA A 323 -21.63 3.52 -4.28
N ALA A 324 -22.48 3.77 -5.27
CA ALA A 324 -23.94 3.59 -5.16
C ALA A 324 -24.37 2.12 -4.96
N ALA A 325 -23.52 1.15 -5.36
CA ALA A 325 -23.80 -0.28 -5.16
C ALA A 325 -23.54 -0.77 -3.73
N PHE A 326 -22.73 -0.06 -2.95
CA PHE A 326 -22.56 -0.38 -1.53
C PHE A 326 -23.88 -0.15 -0.77
N PRO A 327 -24.16 -0.93 0.28
CA PRO A 327 -25.34 -0.72 1.13
C PRO A 327 -25.41 0.72 1.62
N ASP A 328 -26.61 1.30 1.51
CA ASP A 328 -26.90 2.58 2.12
C ASP A 328 -27.30 2.36 3.60
N ARG A 329 -26.44 2.79 4.48
CA ARG A 329 -26.62 2.65 5.93
C ARG A 329 -26.57 3.99 6.64
N GLU A 330 -26.95 5.04 5.93
CA GLU A 330 -27.10 6.36 6.50
C GLU A 330 -28.04 6.30 7.72
N GLY A 331 -27.52 6.64 8.89
CA GLY A 331 -28.25 6.63 10.15
C GLY A 331 -28.22 5.31 10.96
N GLU A 332 -27.92 4.15 10.38
CA GLU A 332 -27.92 2.87 11.13
C GLU A 332 -26.73 2.74 12.11
N HIS A 333 -25.63 3.38 11.83
CA HIS A 333 -24.39 3.27 12.62
C HIS A 333 -24.22 4.31 13.71
N MET A 334 -25.01 5.36 13.68
CA MET A 334 -24.89 6.51 14.57
C MET A 334 -25.10 6.16 16.03
N ASP A 335 -26.07 5.32 16.33
CA ASP A 335 -26.43 4.92 17.68
C ASP A 335 -25.38 4.05 18.38
N TRP A 336 -24.52 3.38 17.63
CA TRP A 336 -23.54 2.43 18.16
C TRP A 336 -22.27 3.11 18.69
N TYR A 337 -21.91 4.23 18.13
CA TYR A 337 -20.69 4.95 18.50
C TYR A 337 -20.93 6.09 19.49
N GLY A 338 -22.21 6.43 19.75
CA GLY A 338 -22.54 7.64 20.52
C GLY A 338 -21.90 8.88 19.91
N ALA A 339 -21.76 8.87 18.59
CA ALA A 339 -21.11 9.93 17.83
C ALA A 339 -22.14 10.92 17.33
N ASP A 340 -21.80 12.18 17.40
CA ASP A 340 -22.55 13.27 16.79
C ASP A 340 -22.55 13.14 15.24
N GLU A 341 -23.44 13.84 14.59
CA GLU A 341 -23.82 13.82 13.16
C GLU A 341 -22.71 13.87 12.11
N HIS A 342 -21.44 13.92 12.50
CA HIS A 342 -20.29 14.08 11.58
C HIS A 342 -19.58 12.77 11.20
N TRP A 343 -20.13 11.61 11.57
CA TRP A 343 -19.50 10.30 11.32
C TRP A 343 -20.04 9.54 10.09
N GLU A 344 -20.72 10.22 9.18
CA GLU A 344 -21.07 9.68 7.86
C GLU A 344 -19.86 9.13 7.09
N MET A 345 -18.66 9.49 7.54
CA MET A 345 -17.38 9.17 6.94
C MET A 345 -16.78 7.81 7.37
N THR A 346 -17.44 7.02 8.19
CA THR A 346 -16.84 5.80 8.77
C THR A 346 -17.63 4.53 8.55
N THR A 347 -18.57 4.51 7.63
CA THR A 347 -19.13 3.26 7.18
C THR A 347 -18.10 2.56 6.30
N ASN A 348 -17.48 1.50 6.81
CA ASN A 348 -16.43 0.73 6.14
C ASN A 348 -17.00 -0.13 4.98
N HIS A 349 -17.78 0.49 4.11
CA HIS A 349 -18.17 -0.05 2.82
C HIS A 349 -17.55 0.83 1.76
N TRP A 350 -16.36 0.49 1.35
CA TRP A 350 -15.63 1.23 0.35
C TRP A 350 -14.72 0.34 -0.49
N ALA A 351 -14.09 0.91 -1.49
CA ALA A 351 -12.99 0.31 -2.18
C ALA A 351 -11.89 1.35 -2.41
N HIS A 352 -10.67 0.90 -2.44
CA HIS A 352 -9.53 1.77 -2.69
C HIS A 352 -8.47 1.08 -3.54
N GLY A 353 -7.72 1.87 -4.29
CA GLY A 353 -6.59 1.38 -5.05
C GLY A 353 -5.51 0.77 -4.16
N LEU A 354 -4.82 -0.22 -4.69
CA LEU A 354 -3.68 -0.89 -4.06
C LEU A 354 -2.44 -0.83 -4.95
N GLY A 355 -1.27 -0.80 -4.35
CA GLY A 355 -0.02 -0.85 -5.07
C GLY A 355 1.17 -0.81 -4.13
N LEU A 356 2.10 0.09 -4.38
CA LEU A 356 3.22 0.37 -3.47
C LEU A 356 2.77 1.11 -2.20
N GLN A 357 1.58 1.70 -2.23
CA GLN A 357 0.88 2.24 -1.05
C GLN A 357 -0.37 1.42 -0.76
N LEU A 358 -0.80 1.46 0.51
CA LEU A 358 -2.06 0.84 0.92
C LEU A 358 -3.26 1.50 0.25
N TYR A 359 -3.22 2.82 0.13
CA TYR A 359 -4.25 3.62 -0.55
C TYR A 359 -3.65 4.30 -1.77
N GLU A 360 -4.13 3.91 -2.95
CA GLU A 360 -3.81 4.54 -4.23
C GLU A 360 -5.12 4.93 -4.95
N VAL A 361 -5.02 5.59 -6.08
CA VAL A 361 -6.16 5.84 -6.98
C VAL A 361 -6.64 4.51 -7.58
N PRO A 362 -7.98 4.24 -7.60
CA PRO A 362 -9.09 5.11 -7.22
C PRO A 362 -9.51 4.96 -5.75
N LEU A 363 -10.22 5.93 -5.21
CA LEU A 363 -11.02 5.78 -3.99
C LEU A 363 -12.50 5.71 -4.38
N VAL A 364 -13.19 4.66 -3.95
CA VAL A 364 -14.63 4.46 -4.12
C VAL A 364 -15.31 4.58 -2.78
N TRP A 365 -16.01 5.67 -2.56
CA TRP A 365 -16.64 5.94 -1.28
C TRP A 365 -17.82 6.92 -1.43
N ARG A 366 -18.98 6.60 -0.84
CA ARG A 366 -20.19 7.42 -0.91
C ARG A 366 -19.99 8.88 -0.47
N GLY A 367 -19.06 9.14 0.45
CA GLY A 367 -18.79 10.47 0.97
C GLY A 367 -17.95 11.38 0.05
N ILE A 368 -17.33 10.82 -0.99
CA ILE A 368 -16.44 11.58 -1.90
C ILE A 368 -16.81 11.37 -3.37
N SER A 369 -17.03 10.12 -3.78
CA SER A 369 -17.17 9.75 -5.19
C SER A 369 -18.28 10.47 -5.93
N PRO A 370 -19.46 10.77 -5.33
CA PRO A 370 -20.51 11.51 -6.02
C PRO A 370 -20.11 12.91 -6.52
N ASP A 371 -19.25 13.59 -5.76
CA ASP A 371 -18.77 14.93 -6.10
C ASP A 371 -17.46 14.92 -6.88
N HIS A 372 -16.72 13.80 -6.79
CA HIS A 372 -15.38 13.64 -7.38
C HIS A 372 -15.23 12.25 -8.05
N PRO A 373 -16.02 11.97 -9.09
CA PRO A 373 -15.98 10.68 -9.78
C PRO A 373 -14.66 10.48 -10.52
N ILE A 374 -14.16 9.23 -10.49
CA ILE A 374 -12.96 8.80 -11.22
C ILE A 374 -13.39 7.65 -12.11
N GLU A 375 -13.01 7.69 -13.39
CA GLU A 375 -13.23 6.61 -14.33
C GLU A 375 -12.30 5.43 -14.04
N ILE A 376 -12.85 4.22 -14.06
CA ILE A 376 -12.13 2.97 -13.86
C ILE A 376 -11.45 2.55 -15.17
N GLU A 377 -10.18 2.22 -15.10
CA GLU A 377 -9.37 1.78 -16.24
C GLU A 377 -8.93 0.31 -16.07
N GLU A 378 -8.80 -0.41 -17.17
CA GLU A 378 -8.20 -1.74 -17.14
C GLU A 378 -6.78 -1.71 -16.56
N GLY A 379 -6.45 -2.66 -15.70
CA GLY A 379 -5.18 -2.73 -14.98
C GLY A 379 -5.16 -1.97 -13.65
N MET A 380 -6.19 -1.21 -13.29
CA MET A 380 -6.33 -0.72 -11.92
C MET A 380 -6.50 -1.90 -10.96
N THR A 381 -5.94 -1.78 -9.76
CA THR A 381 -6.05 -2.79 -8.69
C THR A 381 -6.68 -2.16 -7.47
N MET A 382 -7.57 -2.91 -6.83
CA MET A 382 -8.36 -2.39 -5.73
C MET A 382 -8.50 -3.45 -4.62
N ALA A 383 -8.66 -2.98 -3.38
CA ALA A 383 -9.29 -3.72 -2.31
C ALA A 383 -10.76 -3.28 -2.22
N VAL A 384 -11.68 -4.23 -2.14
CA VAL A 384 -13.12 -3.99 -2.04
C VAL A 384 -13.62 -4.67 -0.79
N GLU A 385 -14.25 -3.93 0.11
CA GLU A 385 -14.58 -4.41 1.43
C GLU A 385 -16.02 -4.14 1.87
N THR A 386 -16.58 -5.10 2.60
CA THR A 386 -17.91 -5.01 3.21
C THR A 386 -17.91 -5.57 4.62
N GLN A 387 -18.89 -5.17 5.42
CA GLN A 387 -19.04 -5.61 6.80
C GLN A 387 -20.49 -5.69 7.21
N GLU A 388 -20.78 -6.57 8.20
CA GLU A 388 -22.11 -6.74 8.76
C GLU A 388 -22.07 -7.00 10.27
N PRO A 389 -23.01 -6.41 11.05
CA PRO A 389 -23.15 -6.75 12.46
C PRO A 389 -23.72 -8.16 12.65
N ALA A 390 -23.20 -8.85 13.66
CA ALA A 390 -23.68 -10.16 14.10
C ALA A 390 -23.82 -10.14 15.64
N ASP A 391 -24.96 -9.74 16.14
CA ASP A 391 -25.21 -9.45 17.57
C ASP A 391 -24.21 -8.40 18.11
N ARG A 392 -23.32 -8.80 19.01
CA ARG A 392 -22.25 -7.92 19.57
C ARG A 392 -20.90 -8.13 18.92
N GLN A 393 -20.88 -8.78 17.78
CA GLN A 393 -19.69 -9.07 16.99
C GLN A 393 -19.96 -8.62 15.56
N GLY A 394 -18.97 -8.66 14.70
CA GLY A 394 -19.11 -8.27 13.31
C GLY A 394 -18.33 -9.15 12.37
N VAL A 395 -18.85 -9.24 11.16
CA VAL A 395 -18.26 -9.92 10.03
C VAL A 395 -17.64 -8.87 9.12
N ARG A 396 -16.48 -9.21 8.53
CA ARG A 396 -15.83 -8.42 7.49
C ARG A 396 -15.28 -9.36 6.42
N VAL A 397 -15.47 -8.97 5.18
CA VAL A 397 -14.95 -9.68 3.99
C VAL A 397 -14.38 -8.68 3.00
N GLU A 398 -13.26 -9.03 2.39
CA GLU A 398 -12.54 -8.15 1.47
C GLU A 398 -11.88 -8.96 0.37
N GLU A 399 -11.89 -8.44 -0.85
CA GLU A 399 -11.20 -9.01 -1.98
C GLU A 399 -10.20 -8.03 -2.60
N MET A 400 -9.01 -8.53 -2.90
CA MET A 400 -8.06 -7.84 -3.76
C MET A 400 -8.36 -8.20 -5.21
N VAL A 401 -8.55 -7.20 -6.05
CA VAL A 401 -8.94 -7.39 -7.45
C VAL A 401 -8.07 -6.59 -8.40
N VAL A 402 -8.03 -7.03 -9.66
CA VAL A 402 -7.53 -6.24 -10.79
C VAL A 402 -8.63 -6.10 -11.82
N VAL A 403 -8.80 -4.89 -12.33
CA VAL A 403 -9.76 -4.58 -13.40
C VAL A 403 -9.28 -5.17 -14.72
N ARG A 404 -10.17 -5.88 -15.42
CA ARG A 404 -9.95 -6.49 -16.73
C ARG A 404 -10.98 -5.99 -17.73
N GLU A 405 -10.79 -6.31 -19.01
CA GLU A 405 -11.65 -5.89 -20.11
C GLU A 405 -13.16 -6.07 -19.84
N ASN A 406 -13.55 -7.14 -19.14
CA ASN A 406 -14.97 -7.50 -18.89
C ASN A 406 -15.25 -7.71 -17.38
N GLY A 407 -14.83 -6.79 -16.52
CA GLY A 407 -15.06 -6.86 -15.08
C GLY A 407 -13.78 -6.97 -14.27
N VAL A 408 -13.74 -7.79 -13.23
CA VAL A 408 -12.60 -7.96 -12.34
C VAL A 408 -12.06 -9.39 -12.32
N GLU A 409 -10.75 -9.50 -12.16
CA GLU A 409 -10.09 -10.73 -11.76
C GLU A 409 -9.77 -10.64 -10.27
N ILE A 410 -10.24 -11.62 -9.49
CA ILE A 410 -9.96 -11.71 -8.05
C ILE A 410 -8.56 -12.27 -7.85
N LEU A 411 -7.69 -11.54 -7.15
CA LEU A 411 -6.33 -11.93 -6.82
C LEU A 411 -6.24 -12.75 -5.54
N SER A 412 -7.14 -12.48 -4.60
CA SER A 412 -7.31 -13.17 -3.32
C SER A 412 -8.07 -14.48 -3.53
N GLN A 413 -7.54 -15.61 -3.04
CA GLN A 413 -8.08 -16.94 -3.35
C GLN A 413 -8.54 -17.71 -2.10
N TRP A 414 -8.45 -17.12 -0.89
CA TRP A 414 -9.02 -17.75 0.30
C TRP A 414 -10.54 -17.85 0.17
N PRO A 415 -11.12 -19.04 0.42
CA PRO A 415 -12.57 -19.25 0.25
C PRO A 415 -13.40 -18.19 0.99
N VAL A 416 -14.46 -17.72 0.31
CA VAL A 416 -15.38 -16.70 0.82
C VAL A 416 -16.83 -17.14 0.78
N GLU A 417 -17.12 -18.32 0.21
CA GLU A 417 -18.48 -18.85 0.07
C GLU A 417 -19.14 -19.07 1.43
N GLU A 418 -18.36 -19.55 2.39
CA GLU A 418 -18.80 -19.83 3.74
C GLU A 418 -17.77 -19.33 4.76
N ILE A 419 -18.25 -18.98 5.96
CA ILE A 419 -17.35 -18.58 7.04
C ILE A 419 -16.41 -19.73 7.40
N THR A 420 -15.12 -19.46 7.45
CA THR A 420 -14.13 -20.47 7.84
C THR A 420 -14.25 -20.80 9.33
N VAL A 421 -14.42 -22.07 9.65
CA VAL A 421 -14.53 -22.55 11.03
C VAL A 421 -13.16 -22.93 11.60
N ILE A 422 -12.85 -22.41 12.78
CA ILE A 422 -11.75 -22.85 13.64
C ILE A 422 -12.28 -23.96 14.53
N ASP A 423 -11.71 -25.15 14.44
CA ASP A 423 -12.13 -26.29 15.25
C ASP A 423 -11.96 -26.03 16.75
N ARG A 424 -12.86 -26.63 17.59
CA ARG A 424 -12.85 -26.43 19.04
C ARG A 424 -11.71 -27.18 19.72
#